data_94112906fa7419de509c2030d1bedce4
#
_entry.id   94112906fa7419de509c2030d1bedce4
#
_cell.length_a   1.000
_cell.length_b   1.000
_cell.length_c   1.000
_cell.angle_alpha   90.00
_cell.angle_beta   90.00
_cell.angle_gamma   90.00
#
_symmetry.space_group_name_H-M   'P 1'
#
loop_
_entity.id
_entity.type
_entity.pdbx_description
1 polymer ?
#
loop_
_entity_poly.entity_id
_entity_poly.type
_entity_poly.pdbx_seq_one_letter_code
_entity_poly.pdbx_strand_id
1 'polypeptide(L)'
;MAKRVTTLFIRDDSINLLVMKGEKVQKWASLPLEPGLVSQGLIVDEEQVADKVKQVFKETGAKAGKVIIALSGHDSLYRVISLPELPEAVIPEAVRREAQRTIPTPLEEVYFSYQHLPAPSGESRVFLATFPRNPVDVMVRTLRQAGVKPYIMDLAPLAMCRIPDEPRAIIVNARLDHLDVMVLADRLPQVIRRLSLPTETESLEEKLPFIAEEFNRTVAFYNSSHMEKPLDSTVPVFVCGDLAKEPETWQSVVGGAGYSVSALPSPVEPAEGFNPNEFMVNIGLALKELLPEKEEANFSLVNFNALPEAYVPPRFSMVRVLIPVVTVIGIGLIIFAVILILYNRTEIATLRSEVTVVETSVTQLQQDTATLKAQTGSLEATAGELNTRFITMERRRASIYLDLREIVDLAKQKVSLAAVSHGGSSITVKGAAPNVGLIYGYARDLKDSPRFSEVWISYVSGSSSSFSFEFSVTK
;
A
#
# COMPACT_ATOMS: atom_id res chain seq x y z
N MET A 1 -3.75 -14.92 -12.66
CA MET A 1 -2.32 -14.95 -13.05
C MET A 1 -1.49 -14.69 -11.82
N ALA A 2 -0.45 -15.51 -11.54
CA ALA A 2 0.41 -15.28 -10.39
C ALA A 2 1.11 -13.91 -10.48
N LYS A 3 1.07 -13.14 -9.40
CA LYS A 3 1.63 -11.79 -9.29
C LYS A 3 3.16 -11.86 -9.41
N ARG A 4 3.74 -10.93 -10.16
CA ARG A 4 5.19 -10.76 -10.26
C ARG A 4 5.64 -9.66 -9.31
N VAL A 5 6.62 -9.96 -8.47
CA VAL A 5 7.16 -9.06 -7.46
C VAL A 5 8.66 -8.91 -7.67
N THR A 6 9.14 -7.67 -7.60
CA THR A 6 10.58 -7.36 -7.62
C THR A 6 10.95 -6.74 -6.29
N THR A 7 11.95 -7.29 -5.64
CA THR A 7 12.46 -6.82 -4.34
C THR A 7 13.92 -6.45 -4.44
N LEU A 8 14.32 -5.39 -3.74
CA LEU A 8 15.68 -4.91 -3.68
C LEU A 8 16.07 -4.64 -2.22
N PHE A 9 17.22 -5.16 -1.82
CA PHE A 9 17.79 -4.90 -0.52
C PHE A 9 19.25 -4.49 -0.67
N ILE A 10 19.60 -3.33 -0.14
CA ILE A 10 20.97 -2.77 -0.13
C ILE A 10 21.54 -3.01 1.25
N ARG A 11 22.65 -3.72 1.29
CA ARG A 11 23.44 -4.04 2.48
C ARG A 11 24.75 -3.31 2.46
N ASP A 12 25.51 -3.42 3.52
CA ASP A 12 26.83 -2.81 3.62
C ASP A 12 27.84 -3.40 2.64
N ASP A 13 27.67 -4.70 2.31
CA ASP A 13 28.58 -5.49 1.49
C ASP A 13 28.02 -5.85 0.09
N SER A 14 26.71 -5.68 -0.14
CA SER A 14 26.10 -6.11 -1.41
C SER A 14 24.74 -5.50 -1.67
N ILE A 15 24.32 -5.57 -2.93
CA ILE A 15 22.98 -5.25 -3.38
C ILE A 15 22.32 -6.55 -3.85
N ASN A 16 21.22 -6.95 -3.19
CA ASN A 16 20.47 -8.13 -3.49
C ASN A 16 19.17 -7.79 -4.20
N LEU A 17 18.98 -8.31 -5.41
CA LEU A 17 17.77 -8.16 -6.21
C LEU A 17 17.14 -9.55 -6.42
N LEU A 18 15.84 -9.66 -6.16
CA LEU A 18 15.06 -10.88 -6.37
C LEU A 18 13.77 -10.57 -7.12
N VAL A 19 13.46 -11.37 -8.12
CA VAL A 19 12.21 -11.33 -8.88
C VAL A 19 11.49 -12.66 -8.70
N MET A 20 10.28 -12.59 -8.18
CA MET A 20 9.42 -13.75 -7.96
C MET A 20 8.14 -13.68 -8.79
N LYS A 21 7.56 -14.83 -9.10
CA LYS A 21 6.22 -14.97 -9.70
C LYS A 21 5.44 -16.03 -8.91
N GLY A 22 4.54 -15.57 -8.03
CA GLY A 22 4.03 -16.43 -6.97
C GLY A 22 5.19 -16.91 -6.10
N GLU A 23 5.21 -18.16 -5.72
CA GLU A 23 6.27 -18.76 -4.88
C GLU A 23 7.54 -19.14 -5.66
N LYS A 24 7.57 -18.92 -6.98
CA LYS A 24 8.72 -19.32 -7.83
C LYS A 24 9.69 -18.17 -8.00
N VAL A 25 10.97 -18.46 -7.73
CA VAL A 25 12.09 -17.57 -8.07
C VAL A 25 12.27 -17.53 -9.59
N GLN A 26 12.31 -16.33 -10.15
CA GLN A 26 12.47 -16.13 -11.60
C GLN A 26 13.85 -15.60 -11.96
N LYS A 27 14.34 -14.63 -11.20
CA LYS A 27 15.63 -13.97 -11.40
C LYS A 27 16.17 -13.51 -10.06
N TRP A 28 17.46 -13.52 -9.92
CA TRP A 28 18.15 -12.97 -8.76
C TRP A 28 19.54 -12.50 -9.15
N ALA A 29 20.08 -11.60 -8.37
CA ALA A 29 21.47 -11.21 -8.41
C ALA A 29 21.90 -10.65 -7.06
N SER A 30 23.14 -10.94 -6.69
CA SER A 30 23.84 -10.31 -5.58
C SER A 30 25.06 -9.63 -6.14
N LEU A 31 25.10 -8.30 -6.09
CA LEU A 31 26.21 -7.49 -6.57
C LEU A 31 27.02 -6.99 -5.37
N PRO A 32 28.30 -7.35 -5.26
CA PRO A 32 29.12 -6.87 -4.16
C PRO A 32 29.31 -5.35 -4.22
N LEU A 33 29.37 -4.72 -3.05
CA LEU A 33 29.71 -3.31 -2.86
C LEU A 33 31.12 -3.17 -2.30
N GLU A 34 31.81 -2.13 -2.75
CA GLU A 34 33.09 -1.73 -2.19
C GLU A 34 32.89 -1.24 -0.74
N PRO A 35 33.82 -1.54 0.18
CA PRO A 35 33.74 -1.07 1.56
C PRO A 35 33.60 0.45 1.64
N GLY A 36 32.71 0.92 2.51
CA GLY A 36 32.47 2.35 2.76
C GLY A 36 31.43 3.01 1.89
N LEU A 37 30.87 2.34 0.86
CA LEU A 37 29.74 2.89 0.09
C LEU A 37 28.44 2.88 0.90
N VAL A 38 28.27 1.88 1.73
CA VAL A 38 27.17 1.75 2.69
C VAL A 38 27.79 1.40 4.04
N SER A 39 27.32 2.01 5.11
CA SER A 39 27.77 1.75 6.46
C SER A 39 26.60 1.72 7.42
N GLN A 40 26.44 0.62 8.17
CA GLN A 40 25.33 0.38 9.08
C GLN A 40 23.94 0.56 8.42
N GLY A 41 23.87 0.22 7.12
CA GLY A 41 22.68 0.35 6.31
C GLY A 41 22.38 1.78 5.83
N LEU A 42 23.25 2.74 6.10
CA LEU A 42 23.19 4.09 5.57
C LEU A 42 24.05 4.19 4.31
N ILE A 43 23.47 4.63 3.21
CA ILE A 43 24.20 4.91 1.98
C ILE A 43 25.07 6.16 2.21
N VAL A 44 26.38 6.00 2.04
CA VAL A 44 27.39 7.07 2.22
C VAL A 44 27.66 7.75 0.88
N ASP A 45 27.76 6.97 -0.19
CA ASP A 45 27.96 7.48 -1.55
C ASP A 45 26.75 7.16 -2.42
N GLU A 46 25.87 8.16 -2.56
CA GLU A 46 24.61 8.01 -3.31
C GLU A 46 24.87 7.74 -4.81
N GLU A 47 25.92 8.31 -5.40
CA GLU A 47 26.20 8.20 -6.84
C GLU A 47 26.70 6.80 -7.19
N GLN A 48 27.71 6.32 -6.49
CA GLN A 48 28.28 4.99 -6.73
C GLN A 48 27.25 3.89 -6.45
N VAL A 49 26.48 4.01 -5.36
CA VAL A 49 25.42 3.03 -5.05
C VAL A 49 24.31 3.07 -6.11
N ALA A 50 23.91 4.26 -6.60
CA ALA A 50 22.94 4.36 -7.66
C ALA A 50 23.40 3.67 -8.95
N ASP A 51 24.68 3.79 -9.30
CA ASP A 51 25.24 3.12 -10.48
C ASP A 51 25.29 1.60 -10.31
N LYS A 52 25.63 1.09 -9.11
CA LYS A 52 25.53 -0.34 -8.80
C LYS A 52 24.09 -0.84 -8.85
N VAL A 53 23.12 -0.05 -8.38
CA VAL A 53 21.70 -0.39 -8.53
C VAL A 53 21.29 -0.45 -10.01
N LYS A 54 21.70 0.51 -10.86
CA LYS A 54 21.48 0.45 -12.31
C LYS A 54 22.06 -0.82 -12.90
N GLN A 55 23.28 -1.18 -12.50
CA GLN A 55 23.99 -2.35 -12.97
C GLN A 55 23.21 -3.64 -12.67
N VAL A 56 22.76 -3.86 -11.41
CA VAL A 56 22.04 -5.07 -11.03
C VAL A 56 20.70 -5.21 -11.77
N PHE A 57 20.00 -4.10 -12.01
CA PHE A 57 18.78 -4.11 -12.83
C PHE A 57 19.05 -4.44 -14.30
N LYS A 58 20.15 -3.93 -14.86
CA LYS A 58 20.59 -4.21 -16.24
C LYS A 58 20.96 -5.68 -16.41
N GLU A 59 21.75 -6.23 -15.51
CA GLU A 59 22.21 -7.63 -15.56
C GLU A 59 21.05 -8.61 -15.44
N THR A 60 20.10 -8.35 -14.53
CA THR A 60 18.93 -9.22 -14.35
C THR A 60 17.83 -8.97 -15.40
N GLY A 61 17.83 -7.82 -16.06
CA GLY A 61 16.72 -7.39 -16.90
C GLY A 61 15.40 -7.30 -16.12
N ALA A 62 15.47 -6.96 -14.83
CA ALA A 62 14.30 -6.75 -13.99
C ALA A 62 13.65 -5.38 -14.27
N LYS A 63 12.34 -5.27 -14.00
CA LYS A 63 11.61 -4.00 -14.18
C LYS A 63 11.80 -3.11 -12.95
N ALA A 64 12.28 -1.88 -13.16
CA ALA A 64 12.51 -0.89 -12.11
C ALA A 64 11.26 -0.07 -11.71
N GLY A 65 10.11 -0.31 -12.36
CA GLY A 65 8.91 0.53 -12.20
C GLY A 65 8.09 0.31 -10.94
N LYS A 66 8.15 -0.90 -10.37
CA LYS A 66 7.49 -1.26 -9.10
C LYS A 66 8.42 -2.17 -8.32
N VAL A 67 9.09 -1.62 -7.33
CA VAL A 67 10.09 -2.34 -6.53
C VAL A 67 9.74 -2.21 -5.06
N ILE A 68 9.76 -3.32 -4.34
CA ILE A 68 9.69 -3.36 -2.88
C ILE A 68 11.11 -3.28 -2.37
N ILE A 69 11.35 -2.37 -1.43
CA ILE A 69 12.66 -2.16 -0.84
C ILE A 69 12.63 -2.35 0.67
N ALA A 70 13.77 -2.62 1.28
CA ALA A 70 13.91 -2.60 2.73
C ALA A 70 15.00 -1.63 3.17
N LEU A 71 14.75 -0.97 4.30
CA LEU A 71 15.78 -0.38 5.13
C LEU A 71 16.41 -1.46 6.01
N SER A 72 17.67 -1.28 6.40
CA SER A 72 18.36 -2.20 7.31
C SER A 72 17.65 -2.35 8.66
N GLY A 73 16.94 -1.31 9.10
CA GLY A 73 16.31 -1.26 10.41
C GLY A 73 17.21 -0.71 11.52
N HIS A 74 18.41 -0.20 11.19
CA HIS A 74 19.29 0.46 12.14
C HIS A 74 18.60 1.70 12.72
N ASP A 75 18.73 1.91 14.05
CA ASP A 75 18.06 2.98 14.79
C ASP A 75 16.53 3.02 14.65
N SER A 76 15.92 1.93 14.19
CA SER A 76 14.48 1.78 14.16
C SER A 76 13.96 1.30 15.51
N LEU A 77 12.79 1.81 15.90
CA LEU A 77 12.14 1.41 17.14
C LEU A 77 10.78 0.80 16.83
N TYR A 78 10.50 -0.29 17.48
CA TYR A 78 9.27 -1.06 17.31
C TYR A 78 8.53 -1.17 18.63
N ARG A 79 7.22 -0.94 18.64
CA ARG A 79 6.39 -1.09 19.84
C ARG A 79 4.98 -1.54 19.51
N VAL A 80 4.45 -2.40 20.36
CA VAL A 80 3.01 -2.61 20.47
C VAL A 80 2.47 -1.63 21.51
N ILE A 81 1.51 -0.83 21.11
CA ILE A 81 0.85 0.18 21.96
C ILE A 81 -0.59 -0.26 22.17
N SER A 82 -1.01 -0.27 23.44
CA SER A 82 -2.42 -0.43 23.80
C SER A 82 -3.05 0.93 24.04
N LEU A 83 -4.14 1.18 23.37
CA LEU A 83 -4.95 2.39 23.50
C LEU A 83 -6.35 1.99 24.00
N PRO A 84 -7.09 2.86 24.66
CA PRO A 84 -8.50 2.62 24.88
C PRO A 84 -9.23 2.50 23.54
N GLU A 85 -10.40 1.90 23.53
CA GLU A 85 -11.25 1.87 22.35
C GLU A 85 -11.61 3.30 21.92
N LEU A 86 -11.12 3.70 20.76
CA LEU A 86 -11.27 5.04 20.21
C LEU A 86 -11.97 4.99 18.86
N PRO A 87 -12.76 6.02 18.50
CA PRO A 87 -13.23 6.17 17.13
C PRO A 87 -12.06 6.20 16.15
N GLU A 88 -12.18 5.50 15.02
CA GLU A 88 -11.10 5.39 14.03
C GLU A 88 -10.51 6.73 13.57
N ALA A 89 -11.36 7.76 13.48
CA ALA A 89 -10.91 9.11 13.12
C ALA A 89 -9.92 9.73 14.12
N VAL A 90 -9.91 9.28 15.37
CA VAL A 90 -9.07 9.80 16.46
C VAL A 90 -7.78 8.99 16.62
N ILE A 91 -7.77 7.76 16.15
CA ILE A 91 -6.62 6.84 16.32
C ILE A 91 -5.30 7.41 15.77
N PRO A 92 -5.24 8.03 14.57
CA PRO A 92 -3.98 8.58 14.08
C PRO A 92 -3.36 9.61 15.03
N GLU A 93 -4.18 10.47 15.62
CA GLU A 93 -3.72 11.47 16.57
C GLU A 93 -3.34 10.84 17.92
N ALA A 94 -4.10 9.85 18.40
CA ALA A 94 -3.77 9.12 19.62
C ALA A 94 -2.43 8.37 19.49
N VAL A 95 -2.21 7.69 18.37
CA VAL A 95 -0.93 7.03 18.05
C VAL A 95 0.21 8.04 18.00
N ARG A 96 0.00 9.19 17.36
CA ARG A 96 1.01 10.26 17.29
C ARG A 96 1.40 10.78 18.67
N ARG A 97 0.45 11.03 19.54
CA ARG A 97 0.69 11.49 20.92
C ARG A 97 1.41 10.43 21.74
N GLU A 98 1.02 9.17 21.62
CA GLU A 98 1.68 8.10 22.32
C GLU A 98 3.10 7.88 21.77
N ALA A 99 3.31 8.01 20.47
CA ALA A 99 4.62 8.03 19.86
C ALA A 99 5.51 9.13 20.45
N GLN A 100 5.01 10.36 20.55
CA GLN A 100 5.73 11.49 21.17
C GLN A 100 6.14 11.22 22.60
N ARG A 101 5.32 10.47 23.37
CA ARG A 101 5.58 10.16 24.77
C ARG A 101 6.60 9.04 24.95
N THR A 102 6.61 8.09 24.03
CA THR A 102 7.36 6.82 24.17
C THR A 102 8.64 6.75 23.35
N ILE A 103 8.78 7.58 22.32
CA ILE A 103 9.96 7.62 21.46
C ILE A 103 10.92 8.66 21.99
N PRO A 104 12.20 8.29 22.21
CA PRO A 104 13.20 9.23 22.76
C PRO A 104 13.63 10.29 21.73
N THR A 105 13.46 10.02 20.43
CA THR A 105 13.85 10.91 19.32
C THR A 105 12.67 11.82 18.95
N PRO A 106 12.91 13.13 18.67
CA PRO A 106 11.88 14.03 18.18
C PRO A 106 11.19 13.49 16.93
N LEU A 107 9.86 13.61 16.84
CA LEU A 107 9.10 13.09 15.69
C LEU A 107 9.46 13.78 14.36
N GLU A 108 10.07 14.95 14.43
CA GLU A 108 10.59 15.70 13.27
C GLU A 108 11.80 15.00 12.61
N GLU A 109 12.53 14.19 13.38
CA GLU A 109 13.74 13.48 12.93
C GLU A 109 13.44 12.06 12.46
N VAL A 110 12.23 11.56 12.70
CA VAL A 110 11.83 10.21 12.33
C VAL A 110 10.61 10.22 11.42
N TYR A 111 10.48 9.18 10.61
CA TYR A 111 9.21 8.74 10.06
C TYR A 111 8.62 7.68 10.97
N PHE A 112 7.31 7.61 11.03
CA PHE A 112 6.62 6.52 11.72
C PHE A 112 5.50 5.96 10.86
N SER A 113 5.26 4.68 11.05
CA SER A 113 4.13 3.97 10.45
C SER A 113 3.52 3.06 11.51
N TYR A 114 2.23 2.84 11.41
CA TYR A 114 1.53 1.97 12.33
C TYR A 114 0.51 1.09 11.64
N GLN A 115 0.16 0.01 12.31
CA GLN A 115 -0.85 -0.94 11.88
C GLN A 115 -1.74 -1.32 13.07
N HIS A 116 -3.04 -1.38 12.84
CA HIS A 116 -3.98 -1.92 13.82
C HIS A 116 -3.75 -3.42 13.99
N LEU A 117 -3.76 -3.85 15.23
CA LEU A 117 -3.70 -5.25 15.63
C LEU A 117 -5.03 -5.69 16.20
N PRO A 118 -5.37 -6.98 16.14
CA PRO A 118 -6.47 -7.53 16.90
C PRO A 118 -6.29 -7.22 18.39
N ALA A 119 -7.38 -6.80 19.03
CA ALA A 119 -7.40 -6.46 20.44
C ALA A 119 -8.64 -7.05 21.12
N PRO A 120 -8.60 -7.32 22.43
CA PRO A 120 -9.78 -7.61 23.21
C PRO A 120 -10.82 -6.49 23.15
N SER A 121 -12.08 -6.80 23.42
CA SER A 121 -13.15 -5.79 23.49
C SER A 121 -12.81 -4.69 24.51
N GLY A 122 -12.99 -3.43 24.10
CA GLY A 122 -12.68 -2.26 24.94
C GLY A 122 -11.26 -1.73 24.80
N GLU A 123 -10.41 -2.38 24.01
CA GLU A 123 -9.05 -1.94 23.73
C GLU A 123 -8.80 -1.80 22.23
N SER A 124 -7.86 -0.94 21.88
CA SER A 124 -7.29 -0.83 20.54
C SER A 124 -5.78 -1.08 20.64
N ARG A 125 -5.26 -2.02 19.87
CA ARG A 125 -3.83 -2.31 19.84
C ARG A 125 -3.24 -1.89 18.51
N VAL A 126 -2.06 -1.30 18.57
CA VAL A 126 -1.36 -0.78 17.39
C VAL A 126 0.09 -1.23 17.43
N PHE A 127 0.57 -1.79 16.34
CA PHE A 127 2.01 -1.95 16.11
C PHE A 127 2.54 -0.65 15.52
N LEU A 128 3.46 -0.01 16.21
CA LEU A 128 4.14 1.21 15.79
C LEU A 128 5.59 0.88 15.41
N ALA A 129 6.04 1.39 14.28
CA ALA A 129 7.45 1.40 13.91
C ALA A 129 7.88 2.83 13.60
N THR A 130 9.05 3.21 14.11
CA THR A 130 9.70 4.49 13.79
C THR A 130 11.08 4.22 13.19
N PHE A 131 11.50 5.09 12.30
CA PHE A 131 12.77 4.97 11.61
C PHE A 131 13.30 6.35 11.24
N PRO A 132 14.64 6.55 11.28
CA PRO A 132 15.25 7.86 11.02
C PRO A 132 14.91 8.36 9.62
N ARG A 133 14.70 9.68 9.48
CA ARG A 133 14.40 10.30 8.16
C ARG A 133 15.56 10.20 7.20
N ASN A 134 16.78 10.50 7.67
CA ASN A 134 17.94 10.56 6.79
C ASN A 134 18.18 9.26 5.99
N PRO A 135 18.24 8.05 6.57
CA PRO A 135 18.36 6.81 5.80
C PRO A 135 17.27 6.62 4.74
N VAL A 136 16.04 7.00 5.07
CA VAL A 136 14.90 6.90 4.13
C VAL A 136 15.08 7.85 2.96
N ASP A 137 15.38 9.11 3.25
CA ASP A 137 15.48 10.16 2.24
C ASP A 137 16.66 9.90 1.30
N VAL A 138 17.81 9.50 1.85
CA VAL A 138 19.01 9.08 1.09
C VAL A 138 18.66 7.88 0.20
N MET A 139 18.07 6.83 0.76
CA MET A 139 17.66 5.64 0.01
C MET A 139 16.76 5.99 -1.17
N VAL A 140 15.72 6.81 -0.93
CA VAL A 140 14.77 7.18 -1.99
C VAL A 140 15.45 8.05 -3.07
N ARG A 141 16.35 8.97 -2.70
CA ARG A 141 17.10 9.77 -3.66
C ARG A 141 18.02 8.90 -4.53
N THR A 142 18.81 8.02 -3.89
CA THR A 142 19.70 7.08 -4.58
C THR A 142 18.94 6.20 -5.58
N LEU A 143 17.80 5.64 -5.16
CA LEU A 143 16.98 4.79 -6.03
C LEU A 143 16.38 5.58 -7.20
N ARG A 144 15.92 6.81 -6.96
CA ARG A 144 15.44 7.70 -8.03
C ARG A 144 16.53 8.03 -9.04
N GLN A 145 17.76 8.30 -8.57
CA GLN A 145 18.92 8.51 -9.42
C GLN A 145 19.24 7.27 -10.25
N ALA A 146 19.03 6.07 -9.68
CA ALA A 146 19.13 4.81 -10.41
C ALA A 146 17.95 4.52 -11.37
N GLY A 147 16.93 5.38 -11.40
CA GLY A 147 15.73 5.16 -12.21
C GLY A 147 14.77 4.12 -11.62
N VAL A 148 14.97 3.71 -10.38
CA VAL A 148 14.13 2.76 -9.66
C VAL A 148 13.02 3.51 -8.94
N LYS A 149 11.78 2.99 -9.04
CA LYS A 149 10.59 3.56 -8.40
C LYS A 149 10.11 2.63 -7.28
N PRO A 150 10.53 2.88 -6.03
CA PRO A 150 9.98 2.14 -4.91
C PRO A 150 8.50 2.51 -4.74
N TYR A 151 7.67 1.52 -4.47
CA TYR A 151 6.25 1.73 -4.15
C TYR A 151 5.86 1.18 -2.79
N ILE A 152 6.68 0.29 -2.25
CA ILE A 152 6.62 -0.21 -0.89
C ILE A 152 8.02 -0.15 -0.30
N MET A 153 8.12 0.35 0.91
CA MET A 153 9.29 0.27 1.77
C MET A 153 8.94 -0.55 3.00
N ASP A 154 9.85 -1.38 3.43
CA ASP A 154 9.73 -2.18 4.64
C ASP A 154 11.03 -2.09 5.45
N LEU A 155 11.09 -2.80 6.55
CA LEU A 155 12.26 -2.93 7.41
C LEU A 155 12.74 -4.39 7.35
N ALA A 156 14.04 -4.59 7.16
CA ALA A 156 14.62 -5.92 6.97
C ALA A 156 14.25 -6.91 8.10
N PRO A 157 14.28 -6.54 9.39
CA PRO A 157 13.84 -7.45 10.46
C PRO A 157 12.37 -7.85 10.33
N LEU A 158 11.47 -6.92 9.95
CA LEU A 158 10.05 -7.23 9.76
C LEU A 158 9.81 -8.14 8.56
N ALA A 159 10.62 -7.98 7.50
CA ALA A 159 10.58 -8.87 6.36
C ALA A 159 10.94 -10.31 6.77
N MET A 160 11.98 -10.49 7.57
CA MET A 160 12.38 -11.81 8.08
C MET A 160 11.32 -12.41 9.01
N CYS A 161 10.67 -11.61 9.85
CA CYS A 161 9.60 -12.06 10.74
C CYS A 161 8.37 -12.63 10.01
N ARG A 162 8.21 -12.39 8.70
CA ARG A 162 7.11 -12.96 7.88
C ARG A 162 7.39 -14.35 7.38
N ILE A 163 8.61 -14.83 7.47
CA ILE A 163 9.03 -16.10 6.86
C ILE A 163 8.52 -17.31 7.64
N PRO A 164 8.68 -17.40 8.98
CA PRO A 164 8.21 -18.54 9.74
C PRO A 164 6.68 -18.69 9.70
N ASP A 165 6.20 -19.91 9.62
CA ASP A 165 4.78 -20.23 9.77
C ASP A 165 4.38 -20.39 11.23
N GLU A 166 5.35 -20.57 12.11
CA GLU A 166 5.13 -20.75 13.54
C GLU A 166 4.61 -19.48 14.21
N PRO A 167 3.61 -19.58 15.08
CA PRO A 167 3.07 -18.44 15.80
C PRO A 167 4.05 -17.87 16.84
N ARG A 168 4.99 -18.71 17.30
CA ARG A 168 6.07 -18.35 18.21
C ARG A 168 7.39 -18.86 17.66
N ALA A 169 8.37 -17.97 17.55
CA ALA A 169 9.69 -18.32 17.07
C ALA A 169 10.72 -17.29 17.54
N ILE A 170 11.97 -17.68 17.58
CA ILE A 170 13.10 -16.77 17.72
C ILE A 170 13.89 -16.83 16.42
N ILE A 171 14.21 -15.70 15.83
CA ILE A 171 15.02 -15.61 14.63
C ILE A 171 16.34 -14.93 14.99
N VAL A 172 17.45 -15.59 14.66
CA VAL A 172 18.81 -15.08 14.86
C VAL A 172 19.45 -14.89 13.50
N ASN A 173 19.61 -13.65 13.08
CA ASN A 173 20.31 -13.29 11.85
C ASN A 173 21.69 -12.74 12.24
N ALA A 174 22.70 -13.57 12.15
CA ALA A 174 24.07 -13.15 12.43
C ALA A 174 24.89 -13.06 11.14
N ARG A 175 25.50 -11.91 10.96
CA ARG A 175 26.44 -11.61 9.90
C ARG A 175 27.76 -11.14 10.50
N LEU A 176 28.76 -10.90 9.66
CA LEU A 176 30.06 -10.46 10.16
C LEU A 176 30.02 -9.08 10.85
N ASP A 177 29.10 -8.20 10.44
CA ASP A 177 28.99 -6.80 10.87
C ASP A 177 27.89 -6.56 11.92
N HIS A 178 26.83 -7.40 11.92
CA HIS A 178 25.68 -7.19 12.79
C HIS A 178 24.96 -8.48 13.21
N LEU A 179 24.22 -8.36 14.29
CA LEU A 179 23.34 -9.37 14.83
C LEU A 179 21.93 -8.80 14.93
N ASP A 180 20.95 -9.48 14.37
CA ASP A 180 19.53 -9.26 14.66
C ASP A 180 19.00 -10.44 15.46
N VAL A 181 18.35 -10.16 16.59
CA VAL A 181 17.59 -11.16 17.37
C VAL A 181 16.15 -10.69 17.43
N MET A 182 15.26 -11.51 16.86
CA MET A 182 13.84 -11.21 16.77
C MET A 182 13.04 -12.28 17.49
N VAL A 183 12.13 -11.87 18.36
CA VAL A 183 11.20 -12.75 19.07
C VAL A 183 9.81 -12.54 18.53
N LEU A 184 9.21 -13.60 18.00
CA LEU A 184 7.83 -13.64 17.56
C LEU A 184 6.96 -14.30 18.62
N ALA A 185 5.84 -13.70 18.95
CA ALA A 185 4.76 -14.32 19.70
C ALA A 185 3.41 -13.89 19.10
N ASP A 186 2.51 -14.83 18.95
CA ASP A 186 1.23 -14.66 18.25
C ASP A 186 1.44 -14.07 16.82
N ARG A 187 2.50 -14.53 16.13
CA ARG A 187 2.99 -14.03 14.82
C ARG A 187 3.36 -12.55 14.77
N LEU A 188 3.42 -11.88 15.90
CA LEU A 188 3.86 -10.49 16.01
C LEU A 188 5.29 -10.43 16.52
N PRO A 189 6.14 -9.57 15.93
CA PRO A 189 7.44 -9.29 16.50
C PRO A 189 7.25 -8.51 17.81
N GLN A 190 7.57 -9.16 18.93
CA GLN A 190 7.50 -8.57 20.26
C GLN A 190 8.81 -7.89 20.65
N VAL A 191 9.92 -8.47 20.21
CA VAL A 191 11.27 -7.92 20.42
C VAL A 191 12.02 -7.99 19.11
N ILE A 192 12.60 -6.89 18.72
CA ILE A 192 13.56 -6.79 17.62
C ILE A 192 14.76 -6.05 18.17
N ARG A 193 15.90 -6.72 18.25
CA ARG A 193 17.17 -6.12 18.66
C ARG A 193 18.16 -6.24 17.53
N ARG A 194 18.72 -5.11 17.12
CA ARG A 194 19.83 -5.03 16.19
C ARG A 194 21.05 -4.50 16.92
N LEU A 195 22.17 -5.15 16.73
CA LEU A 195 23.44 -4.88 17.41
C LEU A 195 24.55 -4.94 16.39
N SER A 196 25.48 -3.99 16.46
CA SER A 196 26.72 -4.09 15.70
C SER A 196 27.64 -5.11 16.38
N LEU A 197 28.23 -5.99 15.58
CA LEU A 197 29.22 -6.95 16.08
C LEU A 197 30.61 -6.29 16.12
N PRO A 198 31.49 -6.76 17.05
CA PRO A 198 32.85 -6.24 17.13
C PRO A 198 33.57 -6.37 15.78
N THR A 199 34.22 -5.29 15.34
CA THR A 199 34.95 -5.23 14.06
C THR A 199 36.40 -5.72 14.15
N GLU A 200 36.89 -5.92 15.40
CA GLU A 200 38.26 -6.33 15.66
C GLU A 200 38.53 -7.80 15.31
N THR A 201 37.48 -8.59 15.07
CA THR A 201 37.54 -10.00 14.74
C THR A 201 37.04 -10.24 13.31
N GLU A 202 37.76 -11.01 12.53
CA GLU A 202 37.44 -11.31 11.12
C GLU A 202 36.52 -12.52 10.96
N SER A 203 36.45 -13.42 11.97
CA SER A 203 35.67 -14.64 11.89
C SER A 203 34.37 -14.57 12.68
N LEU A 204 33.34 -15.27 12.22
CA LEU A 204 32.09 -15.41 12.96
C LEU A 204 32.28 -16.22 14.23
N GLU A 205 33.15 -17.23 14.21
CA GLU A 205 33.44 -18.11 15.36
C GLU A 205 33.89 -17.33 16.59
N GLU A 206 34.76 -16.33 16.40
CA GLU A 206 35.23 -15.48 17.50
C GLU A 206 34.13 -14.61 18.10
N LYS A 207 33.05 -14.36 17.34
CA LYS A 207 31.89 -13.57 17.74
C LYS A 207 30.80 -14.41 18.41
N LEU A 208 30.87 -15.74 18.34
CA LEU A 208 29.85 -16.63 18.91
C LEU A 208 29.56 -16.39 20.40
N PRO A 209 30.56 -16.16 21.27
CA PRO A 209 30.27 -15.89 22.67
C PRO A 209 29.40 -14.62 22.87
N PHE A 210 29.70 -13.58 22.10
CA PHE A 210 28.92 -12.34 22.12
C PHE A 210 27.49 -12.56 21.58
N ILE A 211 27.36 -13.31 20.48
CA ILE A 211 26.06 -13.67 19.89
C ILE A 211 25.22 -14.47 20.91
N ALA A 212 25.83 -15.46 21.57
CA ALA A 212 25.17 -16.26 22.62
C ALA A 212 24.74 -15.42 23.81
N GLU A 213 25.57 -14.50 24.27
CA GLU A 213 25.23 -13.57 25.36
C GLU A 213 24.02 -12.69 24.98
N GLU A 214 24.03 -12.09 23.81
CA GLU A 214 22.94 -11.21 23.36
C GLU A 214 21.65 -11.99 23.06
N PHE A 215 21.75 -13.21 22.58
CA PHE A 215 20.62 -14.13 22.47
C PHE A 215 19.97 -14.36 23.85
N ASN A 216 20.78 -14.81 24.84
CA ASN A 216 20.29 -15.07 26.19
C ASN A 216 19.72 -13.80 26.85
N ARG A 217 20.36 -12.65 26.66
CA ARG A 217 19.88 -11.35 27.15
C ARG A 217 18.52 -10.98 26.55
N THR A 218 18.33 -11.26 25.26
CA THR A 218 17.07 -10.98 24.56
C THR A 218 15.95 -11.90 25.06
N VAL A 219 16.23 -13.17 25.24
CA VAL A 219 15.28 -14.15 25.80
C VAL A 219 14.90 -13.76 27.24
N ALA A 220 15.89 -13.44 28.08
CA ALA A 220 15.65 -13.02 29.44
C ALA A 220 14.81 -11.73 29.52
N PHE A 221 15.09 -10.76 28.64
CA PHE A 221 14.30 -9.54 28.56
C PHE A 221 12.84 -9.83 28.20
N TYR A 222 12.59 -10.65 27.17
CA TYR A 222 11.24 -11.05 26.79
C TYR A 222 10.54 -11.74 27.97
N ASN A 223 11.17 -12.73 28.58
CA ASN A 223 10.59 -13.52 29.65
C ASN A 223 10.26 -12.69 30.90
N SER A 224 11.08 -11.67 31.19
CA SER A 224 10.82 -10.74 32.31
C SER A 224 9.54 -9.91 32.11
N SER A 225 9.20 -9.64 30.87
CA SER A 225 8.02 -8.84 30.49
C SER A 225 6.78 -9.70 30.20
N HIS A 226 6.95 -11.01 30.01
CA HIS A 226 5.90 -11.94 29.59
C HIS A 226 5.89 -13.21 30.45
N MET A 227 5.82 -13.04 31.77
CA MET A 227 5.90 -14.14 32.74
C MET A 227 4.82 -15.22 32.57
N GLU A 228 3.66 -14.85 31.99
CA GLU A 228 2.57 -15.81 31.75
C GLU A 228 2.83 -16.73 30.53
N LYS A 229 3.64 -16.27 29.57
CA LYS A 229 3.96 -17.02 28.34
C LYS A 229 5.46 -16.89 28.01
N PRO A 230 6.36 -17.38 28.88
CA PRO A 230 7.79 -17.27 28.62
C PRO A 230 8.21 -18.07 27.40
N LEU A 231 9.36 -17.72 26.82
CA LEU A 231 10.03 -18.54 25.81
C LEU A 231 10.69 -19.73 26.53
N ASP A 232 10.22 -20.89 26.23
CA ASP A 232 10.76 -22.16 26.70
C ASP A 232 11.42 -22.95 25.56
N SER A 233 11.98 -24.10 25.86
CA SER A 233 12.68 -24.96 24.88
C SER A 233 11.79 -25.49 23.74
N THR A 234 10.47 -25.33 23.81
CA THR A 234 9.54 -25.73 22.75
C THR A 234 9.48 -24.71 21.62
N VAL A 235 9.93 -23.47 21.86
CA VAL A 235 9.96 -22.42 20.86
C VAL A 235 11.11 -22.65 19.89
N PRO A 236 10.86 -22.81 18.59
CA PRO A 236 11.93 -23.02 17.62
C PRO A 236 12.81 -21.77 17.49
N VAL A 237 14.10 -22.01 17.30
CA VAL A 237 15.09 -20.98 16.97
C VAL A 237 15.51 -21.15 15.53
N PHE A 238 15.28 -20.14 14.73
CA PHE A 238 15.70 -20.11 13.33
C PHE A 238 16.93 -19.24 13.17
N VAL A 239 17.95 -19.77 12.50
CA VAL A 239 19.17 -19.04 12.21
C VAL A 239 19.23 -18.67 10.72
N CYS A 240 19.78 -17.52 10.41
CA CYS A 240 20.02 -17.04 9.05
C CYS A 240 21.27 -16.15 9.00
N GLY A 241 21.59 -15.65 7.81
CA GLY A 241 22.83 -14.93 7.57
C GLY A 241 24.05 -15.85 7.47
N ASP A 242 25.19 -15.39 7.93
CA ASP A 242 26.44 -16.17 7.85
C ASP A 242 26.44 -17.34 8.84
N LEU A 243 25.75 -17.20 9.96
CA LEU A 243 25.58 -18.28 10.95
C LEU A 243 24.90 -19.52 10.33
N ALA A 244 23.98 -19.32 9.37
CA ALA A 244 23.31 -20.43 8.71
C ALA A 244 24.22 -21.28 7.82
N LYS A 245 25.42 -20.81 7.47
CA LYS A 245 26.42 -21.54 6.70
C LYS A 245 27.19 -22.57 7.54
N GLU A 246 27.15 -22.42 8.87
CA GLU A 246 27.93 -23.23 9.82
C GLU A 246 27.01 -23.88 10.86
N PRO A 247 26.29 -24.95 10.48
CA PRO A 247 25.30 -25.57 11.39
C PRO A 247 25.88 -26.07 12.73
N GLU A 248 27.15 -26.47 12.75
CA GLU A 248 27.84 -26.97 13.95
C GLU A 248 28.00 -25.87 15.01
N THR A 249 28.01 -24.59 14.61
CA THR A 249 28.18 -23.45 15.50
C THR A 249 26.86 -23.05 16.20
N TRP A 250 25.70 -23.48 15.67
CA TRP A 250 24.40 -23.09 16.21
C TRP A 250 24.18 -23.52 17.66
N GLN A 251 24.65 -24.72 18.00
CA GLN A 251 24.54 -25.26 19.35
C GLN A 251 25.33 -24.43 20.37
N SER A 252 26.45 -23.84 19.96
CA SER A 252 27.21 -22.97 20.87
C SER A 252 26.48 -21.65 21.17
N VAL A 253 25.64 -21.18 20.24
CA VAL A 253 24.83 -19.96 20.42
C VAL A 253 23.63 -20.20 21.35
N VAL A 254 22.94 -21.34 21.21
CA VAL A 254 21.68 -21.61 21.93
C VAL A 254 21.73 -22.83 22.83
N GLY A 255 22.81 -23.59 22.80
CA GLY A 255 22.92 -24.92 23.40
C GLY A 255 22.76 -24.98 24.92
N GLY A 256 22.98 -23.88 25.64
CA GLY A 256 22.75 -23.81 27.08
C GLY A 256 21.28 -23.78 27.49
N ALA A 257 20.37 -23.47 26.56
CA ALA A 257 18.94 -23.27 26.86
C ALA A 257 18.04 -24.41 26.30
N GLY A 258 18.60 -25.40 25.62
CA GLY A 258 17.85 -26.59 25.13
C GLY A 258 16.89 -26.34 23.99
N TYR A 259 17.00 -25.22 23.26
CA TYR A 259 16.16 -24.89 22.11
C TYR A 259 16.43 -25.80 20.92
N SER A 260 15.38 -26.09 20.13
CA SER A 260 15.52 -26.67 18.80
C SER A 260 15.98 -25.62 17.80
N VAL A 261 17.13 -25.84 17.16
CA VAL A 261 17.74 -24.87 16.24
C VAL A 261 17.74 -25.43 14.82
N SER A 262 17.33 -24.61 13.88
CA SER A 262 17.38 -24.94 12.44
C SER A 262 17.63 -23.68 11.61
N ALA A 263 18.02 -23.86 10.35
CA ALA A 263 18.04 -22.75 9.40
C ALA A 263 16.64 -22.20 9.19
N LEU A 264 16.52 -20.88 9.01
CA LEU A 264 15.25 -20.25 8.68
C LEU A 264 14.71 -20.87 7.37
N PRO A 265 13.53 -21.53 7.40
CA PRO A 265 13.00 -22.23 6.23
C PRO A 265 12.65 -21.23 5.13
N SER A 266 12.97 -21.58 3.89
CA SER A 266 12.58 -20.77 2.74
C SER A 266 11.20 -21.19 2.24
N PRO A 267 10.19 -20.30 2.22
CA PRO A 267 8.85 -20.61 1.75
C PRO A 267 8.74 -20.55 0.22
N VAL A 268 9.86 -20.42 -0.50
CA VAL A 268 9.88 -20.28 -1.96
C VAL A 268 10.45 -21.54 -2.63
N GLU A 269 9.92 -21.86 -3.80
CA GLU A 269 10.50 -22.92 -4.64
C GLU A 269 11.88 -22.46 -5.16
N PRO A 270 12.97 -23.13 -4.75
CA PRO A 270 14.31 -22.73 -5.18
C PRO A 270 14.51 -22.99 -6.67
N ALA A 271 15.14 -22.04 -7.35
CA ALA A 271 15.67 -22.26 -8.70
C ALA A 271 17.07 -22.90 -8.61
N GLU A 272 17.51 -23.53 -9.69
CA GLU A 272 18.86 -24.10 -9.75
C GLU A 272 19.92 -23.00 -9.53
N GLY A 273 20.81 -23.20 -8.57
CA GLY A 273 21.85 -22.24 -8.19
C GLY A 273 21.40 -21.07 -7.30
N PHE A 274 20.12 -21.02 -6.92
CA PHE A 274 19.62 -20.02 -5.98
C PHE A 274 19.91 -20.43 -4.53
N ASN A 275 20.58 -19.55 -3.79
CA ASN A 275 20.80 -19.74 -2.35
C ASN A 275 19.81 -18.89 -1.54
N PRO A 276 18.73 -19.45 -0.96
CA PRO A 276 17.74 -18.70 -0.23
C PRO A 276 18.33 -17.89 0.95
N ASN A 277 19.35 -18.40 1.63
CA ASN A 277 19.94 -17.77 2.82
C ASN A 277 20.51 -16.36 2.55
N GLU A 278 20.94 -16.11 1.33
CA GLU A 278 21.43 -14.79 0.93
C GLU A 278 20.29 -13.79 0.67
N PHE A 279 19.09 -14.31 0.39
CA PHE A 279 17.95 -13.52 -0.05
C PHE A 279 16.78 -13.54 0.94
N MET A 280 16.98 -13.94 2.21
CA MET A 280 15.88 -14.05 3.19
C MET A 280 15.11 -12.75 3.34
N VAL A 281 15.77 -11.59 3.41
CA VAL A 281 15.09 -10.29 3.44
C VAL A 281 14.26 -10.08 2.16
N ASN A 282 14.83 -10.37 0.99
CA ASN A 282 14.14 -10.23 -0.29
C ASN A 282 12.92 -11.16 -0.39
N ILE A 283 13.02 -12.38 0.11
CA ILE A 283 11.91 -13.35 0.19
C ILE A 283 10.81 -12.77 1.10
N GLY A 284 11.16 -12.34 2.30
CA GLY A 284 10.20 -11.74 3.24
C GLY A 284 9.54 -10.46 2.70
N LEU A 285 10.26 -9.67 1.90
CA LEU A 285 9.69 -8.53 1.16
C LEU A 285 8.69 -8.99 0.10
N ALA A 286 8.99 -10.07 -0.62
CA ALA A 286 8.10 -10.59 -1.64
C ALA A 286 6.80 -11.15 -1.01
N LEU A 287 6.90 -11.83 0.12
CA LEU A 287 5.75 -12.34 0.87
C LEU A 287 4.74 -11.25 1.22
N LYS A 288 5.18 -9.99 1.39
CA LYS A 288 4.31 -8.83 1.62
C LYS A 288 3.19 -8.70 0.58
N GLU A 289 3.45 -9.12 -0.65
CA GLU A 289 2.48 -9.06 -1.75
C GLU A 289 2.01 -10.43 -2.24
N LEU A 290 2.70 -11.50 -1.87
CA LEU A 290 2.41 -12.84 -2.33
C LEU A 290 1.53 -13.63 -1.36
N LEU A 291 1.62 -13.33 -0.05
CA LEU A 291 0.74 -13.95 0.92
C LEU A 291 -0.72 -13.61 0.59
N PRO A 292 -1.59 -14.63 0.52
CA PRO A 292 -3.01 -14.40 0.32
C PRO A 292 -3.53 -13.54 1.46
N GLU A 293 -4.42 -12.61 1.12
CA GLU A 293 -5.23 -11.90 2.09
C GLU A 293 -6.10 -12.92 2.82
N LYS A 294 -5.62 -13.46 3.93
CA LYS A 294 -6.41 -14.40 4.73
C LYS A 294 -7.44 -13.60 5.51
N GLU A 295 -8.72 -13.92 5.28
CA GLU A 295 -9.89 -13.31 5.92
C GLU A 295 -9.99 -13.56 7.43
N GLU A 296 -9.11 -14.34 8.01
CA GLU A 296 -9.20 -14.70 9.43
C GLU A 296 -8.71 -13.55 10.32
N ALA A 297 -9.63 -13.00 11.07
CA ALA A 297 -9.46 -11.89 12.03
C ALA A 297 -8.39 -12.12 13.12
N ASN A 298 -7.72 -13.26 13.14
CA ASN A 298 -6.73 -13.65 14.14
C ASN A 298 -5.28 -13.56 13.63
N PHE A 299 -5.04 -13.04 12.41
CA PHE A 299 -3.72 -12.95 11.82
C PHE A 299 -3.33 -11.51 11.53
N SER A 300 -2.52 -10.94 12.38
CA SER A 300 -1.86 -9.68 12.07
C SER A 300 -0.36 -9.86 11.92
N LEU A 301 0.05 -10.38 10.78
CA LEU A 301 1.42 -10.13 10.33
C LEU A 301 1.60 -8.62 10.16
N VAL A 302 2.70 -8.10 10.70
CA VAL A 302 3.03 -6.68 10.50
C VAL A 302 3.32 -6.43 9.03
N ASN A 303 2.47 -5.65 8.38
CA ASN A 303 2.50 -5.47 6.93
C ASN A 303 2.16 -4.03 6.47
N PHE A 304 2.54 -3.01 7.24
CA PHE A 304 2.40 -1.62 6.84
C PHE A 304 3.43 -1.24 5.76
N ASN A 305 3.18 -0.16 5.03
CA ASN A 305 4.15 0.43 4.12
C ASN A 305 4.92 1.55 4.85
N ALA A 306 6.21 1.36 5.02
CA ALA A 306 7.11 2.35 5.65
C ALA A 306 7.53 3.48 4.68
N LEU A 307 7.13 3.44 3.39
CA LEU A 307 7.43 4.51 2.46
C LEU A 307 6.62 5.77 2.85
N PRO A 308 7.28 6.89 3.18
CA PRO A 308 6.58 8.11 3.55
C PRO A 308 5.63 8.60 2.45
N GLU A 309 4.50 9.18 2.84
CA GLU A 309 3.47 9.66 1.89
C GLU A 309 4.03 10.61 0.83
N ALA A 310 5.02 11.43 1.19
CA ALA A 310 5.71 12.34 0.27
C ALA A 310 6.39 11.61 -0.91
N TYR A 311 6.72 10.34 -0.74
CA TYR A 311 7.40 9.51 -1.75
C TYR A 311 6.49 8.49 -2.41
N VAL A 312 5.30 8.28 -1.88
CA VAL A 312 4.31 7.38 -2.50
C VAL A 312 3.90 7.98 -3.85
N PRO A 313 4.06 7.25 -4.96
CA PRO A 313 3.62 7.76 -6.24
C PRO A 313 2.12 8.09 -6.16
N PRO A 314 1.70 9.24 -6.68
CA PRO A 314 0.30 9.64 -6.63
C PRO A 314 -0.54 8.52 -7.25
N ARG A 315 -1.49 8.02 -6.49
CA ARG A 315 -2.42 7.00 -6.99
C ARG A 315 -3.12 7.59 -8.20
N PHE A 316 -3.07 6.89 -9.31
CA PHE A 316 -3.80 7.27 -10.53
C PHE A 316 -5.28 7.32 -10.17
N SER A 317 -5.76 8.52 -9.86
CA SER A 317 -7.20 8.74 -9.75
C SER A 317 -7.75 8.72 -11.17
N MET A 318 -8.56 7.73 -11.49
CA MET A 318 -9.33 7.69 -12.76
C MET A 318 -10.06 9.03 -13.01
N VAL A 319 -10.46 9.70 -11.95
CA VAL A 319 -11.09 11.02 -11.98
C VAL A 319 -10.17 12.09 -12.61
N ARG A 320 -8.86 12.08 -12.32
CA ARG A 320 -7.91 13.03 -12.93
C ARG A 320 -7.70 12.81 -14.43
N VAL A 321 -7.93 11.60 -14.93
CA VAL A 321 -7.87 11.31 -16.37
C VAL A 321 -9.23 11.54 -17.03
N LEU A 322 -10.32 11.22 -16.34
CA LEU A 322 -11.68 11.40 -16.86
C LEU A 322 -12.06 12.90 -17.01
N ILE A 323 -11.65 13.76 -16.06
CA ILE A 323 -11.95 15.19 -16.12
C ILE A 323 -11.47 15.83 -17.43
N PRO A 324 -10.19 15.75 -17.85
CA PRO A 324 -9.75 16.36 -19.12
C PRO A 324 -10.41 15.70 -20.33
N VAL A 325 -10.65 14.39 -20.32
CA VAL A 325 -11.32 13.69 -21.42
C VAL A 325 -12.77 14.16 -21.56
N VAL A 326 -13.51 14.23 -20.47
CA VAL A 326 -14.90 14.73 -20.47
C VAL A 326 -14.95 16.21 -20.84
N THR A 327 -13.95 17.00 -20.43
CA THR A 327 -13.86 18.43 -20.78
C THR A 327 -13.62 18.58 -22.28
N VAL A 328 -12.70 17.82 -22.88
CA VAL A 328 -12.43 17.86 -24.32
C VAL A 328 -13.64 17.41 -25.14
N ILE A 329 -14.32 16.33 -24.70
CA ILE A 329 -15.56 15.86 -25.34
C ILE A 329 -16.66 16.94 -25.21
N GLY A 330 -16.80 17.56 -24.02
CA GLY A 330 -17.78 18.63 -23.80
C GLY A 330 -17.54 19.85 -24.69
N ILE A 331 -16.28 20.29 -24.82
CA ILE A 331 -15.91 21.38 -25.71
C ILE A 331 -16.17 20.99 -27.18
N GLY A 332 -15.82 19.76 -27.60
CA GLY A 332 -16.10 19.25 -28.92
C GLY A 332 -17.58 19.26 -29.25
N LEU A 333 -18.44 18.84 -28.32
CA LEU A 333 -19.90 18.88 -28.49
C LEU A 333 -20.45 20.32 -28.59
N ILE A 334 -19.89 21.25 -27.79
CA ILE A 334 -20.27 22.67 -27.88
C ILE A 334 -19.89 23.26 -29.23
N ILE A 335 -18.65 22.99 -29.69
CA ILE A 335 -18.20 23.45 -31.03
C ILE A 335 -19.07 22.85 -32.11
N PHE A 336 -19.38 21.55 -32.02
CA PHE A 336 -20.26 20.87 -32.98
C PHE A 336 -21.68 21.48 -32.97
N ALA A 337 -22.23 21.76 -31.78
CA ALA A 337 -23.52 22.43 -31.66
C ALA A 337 -23.53 23.85 -32.26
N VAL A 338 -22.43 24.62 -32.05
CA VAL A 338 -22.27 25.95 -32.63
C VAL A 338 -22.19 25.88 -34.17
N ILE A 339 -21.42 24.92 -34.70
CA ILE A 339 -21.33 24.68 -36.17
C ILE A 339 -22.70 24.32 -36.74
N LEU A 340 -23.46 23.45 -36.09
CA LEU A 340 -24.82 23.11 -36.48
C LEU A 340 -25.77 24.33 -36.47
N ILE A 341 -25.65 25.16 -35.43
CA ILE A 341 -26.46 26.39 -35.33
C ILE A 341 -26.09 27.38 -36.44
N LEU A 342 -24.80 27.53 -36.75
CA LEU A 342 -24.33 28.39 -37.83
C LEU A 342 -24.73 27.85 -39.21
N TYR A 343 -24.62 26.55 -39.44
CA TYR A 343 -25.06 25.87 -40.66
C TYR A 343 -26.58 26.05 -40.87
N ASN A 344 -27.39 25.79 -39.82
CA ASN A 344 -28.83 26.02 -39.88
C ASN A 344 -29.19 27.52 -40.12
N ARG A 345 -28.38 28.46 -39.56
CA ARG A 345 -28.61 29.90 -39.80
C ARG A 345 -28.34 30.30 -41.24
N THR A 346 -27.33 29.72 -41.89
CA THR A 346 -27.07 29.98 -43.32
C THR A 346 -28.15 29.37 -44.21
N GLU A 347 -28.64 28.19 -43.85
CA GLU A 347 -29.78 27.57 -44.57
C GLU A 347 -31.09 28.35 -44.36
N ILE A 348 -31.33 28.85 -43.12
CA ILE A 348 -32.48 29.72 -42.83
C ILE A 348 -32.35 31.08 -43.55
N ALA A 349 -31.15 31.60 -43.76
CA ALA A 349 -30.94 32.84 -44.48
C ALA A 349 -31.21 32.68 -46.01
N THR A 350 -30.81 31.53 -46.54
CA THR A 350 -31.15 31.18 -47.96
C THR A 350 -32.64 30.91 -48.15
N LEU A 351 -33.25 30.17 -47.22
CA LEU A 351 -34.68 29.96 -47.18
C LEU A 351 -35.50 31.27 -46.97
N ARG A 352 -34.98 32.24 -46.18
CA ARG A 352 -35.61 33.57 -46.06
C ARG A 352 -35.57 34.38 -47.34
N SER A 353 -34.52 34.27 -48.14
CA SER A 353 -34.47 34.88 -49.45
C SER A 353 -35.46 34.26 -50.45
N GLU A 354 -35.72 32.96 -50.34
CA GLU A 354 -36.78 32.31 -51.10
C GLU A 354 -38.18 32.61 -50.57
N VAL A 355 -38.35 32.79 -49.27
CA VAL A 355 -39.65 33.15 -48.65
C VAL A 355 -40.07 34.56 -49.06
N THR A 356 -39.15 35.54 -49.24
CA THR A 356 -39.50 36.87 -49.77
C THR A 356 -40.03 36.84 -51.20
N VAL A 357 -39.64 35.83 -52.00
CA VAL A 357 -40.20 35.58 -53.33
C VAL A 357 -41.58 34.89 -53.22
N VAL A 358 -41.78 34.11 -52.17
CA VAL A 358 -43.04 33.37 -51.92
C VAL A 358 -44.09 34.25 -51.23
N GLU A 359 -43.70 35.30 -50.44
CA GLU A 359 -44.64 36.24 -49.82
C GLU A 359 -45.50 37.00 -50.84
N THR A 360 -45.03 37.19 -52.10
CA THR A 360 -45.85 37.67 -53.18
C THR A 360 -46.88 36.64 -53.70
N SER A 361 -46.70 35.36 -53.29
CA SER A 361 -47.66 34.28 -53.63
C SER A 361 -48.64 33.99 -52.49
N VAL A 362 -48.37 34.53 -51.27
CA VAL A 362 -49.14 34.20 -50.01
C VAL A 362 -50.46 34.95 -49.90
N THR A 363 -50.68 35.98 -50.69
CA THR A 363 -52.05 36.57 -50.76
C THR A 363 -53.11 35.59 -51.26
N GLN A 364 -52.66 34.51 -51.90
CA GLN A 364 -53.53 33.42 -52.38
C GLN A 364 -53.69 32.25 -51.40
N LEU A 365 -52.78 32.17 -50.41
CA LEU A 365 -52.71 31.07 -49.44
C LEU A 365 -53.35 31.40 -48.06
N GLN A 366 -53.99 32.54 -47.87
CA GLN A 366 -54.70 32.89 -46.64
C GLN A 366 -55.94 31.98 -46.34
N GLN A 367 -56.34 31.19 -47.30
CA GLN A 367 -57.43 30.23 -47.09
C GLN A 367 -56.93 28.88 -46.50
N ASP A 368 -55.61 28.58 -46.59
CA ASP A 368 -55.09 27.32 -46.05
C ASP A 368 -54.58 27.46 -44.60
N THR A 369 -54.54 28.67 -44.03
CA THR A 369 -54.03 28.86 -42.66
C THR A 369 -54.94 28.33 -41.55
N ALA A 370 -56.20 28.01 -41.85
CA ALA A 370 -57.08 27.42 -40.84
C ALA A 370 -56.75 25.94 -40.49
N THR A 371 -56.14 25.22 -41.48
CA THR A 371 -55.71 23.82 -41.26
C THR A 371 -54.39 23.69 -40.57
N LEU A 372 -53.51 24.67 -40.67
CA LEU A 372 -52.20 24.65 -40.02
C LEU A 372 -52.28 24.94 -38.49
N LYS A 373 -53.30 25.68 -38.05
CA LYS A 373 -53.52 25.95 -36.61
C LYS A 373 -53.85 24.72 -35.77
N ALA A 374 -54.38 23.69 -36.39
CA ALA A 374 -54.67 22.42 -35.69
C ALA A 374 -53.38 21.55 -35.53
N GLN A 375 -52.37 21.75 -36.37
CA GLN A 375 -51.11 20.98 -36.27
C GLN A 375 -50.08 21.55 -35.29
N THR A 376 -50.15 22.87 -35.00
CA THR A 376 -49.23 23.48 -34.02
C THR A 376 -49.52 23.07 -32.56
N GLY A 377 -50.76 22.75 -32.22
CA GLY A 377 -51.13 22.32 -30.89
C GLY A 377 -50.53 20.92 -30.48
N SER A 378 -50.25 20.07 -31.49
CA SER A 378 -49.62 18.78 -31.20
C SER A 378 -48.09 18.89 -31.00
N LEU A 379 -47.47 19.88 -31.62
CA LEU A 379 -46.02 20.12 -31.49
C LEU A 379 -45.65 20.79 -30.16
N GLU A 380 -46.51 21.68 -29.62
CA GLU A 380 -46.32 22.29 -28.30
C GLU A 380 -46.46 21.27 -27.16
N ALA A 381 -47.33 20.29 -27.30
CA ALA A 381 -47.47 19.19 -26.35
C ALA A 381 -46.20 18.32 -26.34
N THR A 382 -45.60 18.07 -27.50
CA THR A 382 -44.38 17.26 -27.61
C THR A 382 -43.14 17.99 -27.11
N ALA A 383 -43.04 19.32 -27.32
CA ALA A 383 -41.98 20.16 -26.81
C ALA A 383 -42.02 20.28 -25.24
N GLY A 384 -43.24 20.36 -24.69
CA GLY A 384 -43.47 20.32 -23.24
C GLY A 384 -43.02 19.00 -22.60
N GLU A 385 -43.27 17.90 -23.29
CA GLU A 385 -42.83 16.58 -22.81
C GLU A 385 -41.31 16.40 -22.86
N LEU A 386 -40.66 16.88 -23.93
CA LEU A 386 -39.20 16.89 -24.07
C LEU A 386 -38.51 17.75 -23.02
N ASN A 387 -39.07 18.95 -22.73
CA ASN A 387 -38.55 19.85 -21.70
C ASN A 387 -38.70 19.26 -20.29
N THR A 388 -39.79 18.58 -20.01
CA THR A 388 -40.01 17.88 -18.72
C THR A 388 -39.01 16.73 -18.55
N ARG A 389 -38.72 15.99 -19.61
CA ARG A 389 -37.70 14.94 -19.61
C ARG A 389 -36.29 15.50 -19.41
N PHE A 390 -35.97 16.62 -20.05
CA PHE A 390 -34.69 17.30 -19.92
C PHE A 390 -34.45 17.78 -18.46
N ILE A 391 -35.42 18.45 -17.88
CA ILE A 391 -35.36 18.90 -16.47
C ILE A 391 -35.20 17.74 -15.50
N THR A 392 -35.86 16.62 -15.80
CA THR A 392 -35.76 15.40 -14.98
C THR A 392 -34.37 14.77 -15.09
N MET A 393 -33.76 14.78 -16.28
CA MET A 393 -32.39 14.31 -16.49
C MET A 393 -31.35 15.20 -15.81
N GLU A 394 -31.52 16.52 -15.87
CA GLU A 394 -30.62 17.47 -15.18
C GLU A 394 -30.65 17.29 -13.65
N ARG A 395 -31.86 17.14 -13.08
CA ARG A 395 -32.01 16.86 -11.65
C ARG A 395 -31.34 15.52 -11.25
N ARG A 396 -31.49 14.49 -12.08
CA ARG A 396 -30.81 13.20 -11.88
C ARG A 396 -29.30 13.36 -11.96
N ARG A 397 -28.79 14.10 -12.95
CA ARG A 397 -27.37 14.36 -13.11
C ARG A 397 -26.77 15.10 -11.94
N ALA A 398 -27.45 16.18 -11.48
CA ALA A 398 -27.02 16.94 -10.32
C ALA A 398 -27.03 16.07 -9.04
N SER A 399 -28.05 15.24 -8.87
CA SER A 399 -28.15 14.32 -7.75
C SER A 399 -27.02 13.27 -7.78
N ILE A 400 -26.78 12.62 -8.92
CA ILE A 400 -25.70 11.65 -9.08
C ILE A 400 -24.35 12.30 -8.81
N TYR A 401 -24.12 13.50 -9.33
CA TYR A 401 -22.87 14.23 -9.11
C TYR A 401 -22.60 14.49 -7.63
N LEU A 402 -23.63 14.95 -6.92
CA LEU A 402 -23.50 15.21 -5.49
C LEU A 402 -23.31 13.94 -4.67
N ASP A 403 -23.96 12.84 -5.05
CA ASP A 403 -23.80 11.55 -4.41
C ASP A 403 -22.39 10.99 -4.63
N LEU A 404 -21.89 11.07 -5.88
CA LEU A 404 -20.54 10.65 -6.22
C LEU A 404 -19.48 11.53 -5.53
N ARG A 405 -19.69 12.83 -5.49
CA ARG A 405 -18.80 13.76 -4.80
C ARG A 405 -18.70 13.45 -3.32
N GLU A 406 -19.82 13.23 -2.67
CA GLU A 406 -19.87 12.87 -1.24
C GLU A 406 -19.12 11.56 -0.97
N ILE A 407 -19.35 10.53 -1.79
CA ILE A 407 -18.64 9.25 -1.70
C ILE A 407 -17.12 9.45 -1.83
N VAL A 408 -16.70 10.27 -2.79
CA VAL A 408 -15.28 10.54 -3.03
C VAL A 408 -14.68 11.39 -1.92
N ASP A 409 -15.38 12.42 -1.46
CA ASP A 409 -14.91 13.31 -0.40
C ASP A 409 -14.75 12.58 0.93
N LEU A 410 -15.68 11.70 1.26
CA LEU A 410 -15.61 10.86 2.46
C LEU A 410 -14.55 9.75 2.34
N ALA A 411 -14.19 9.34 1.12
CA ALA A 411 -13.14 8.37 0.89
C ALA A 411 -11.73 8.94 1.08
N LYS A 412 -11.54 10.25 0.91
CA LYS A 412 -10.23 10.91 0.99
C LYS A 412 -9.50 10.56 2.30
N GLN A 413 -8.25 10.10 2.16
CA GLN A 413 -7.34 9.74 3.26
C GLN A 413 -7.70 8.44 4.01
N LYS A 414 -8.80 7.77 3.72
CA LYS A 414 -9.23 6.55 4.41
C LYS A 414 -9.12 5.31 3.54
N VAL A 415 -9.68 5.39 2.33
CA VAL A 415 -9.75 4.26 1.41
C VAL A 415 -9.43 4.71 -0.01
N SER A 416 -8.96 3.78 -0.86
CA SER A 416 -8.89 4.00 -2.30
C SER A 416 -10.09 3.39 -2.98
N LEU A 417 -10.81 4.22 -3.72
CA LEU A 417 -11.95 3.78 -4.50
C LEU A 417 -11.48 3.13 -5.81
N ALA A 418 -11.94 1.93 -6.07
CA ALA A 418 -11.70 1.20 -7.32
C ALA A 418 -12.83 1.40 -8.32
N ALA A 419 -14.06 1.41 -7.85
CA ALA A 419 -15.25 1.62 -8.67
C ALA A 419 -16.40 2.18 -7.84
N VAL A 420 -17.19 3.06 -8.46
CA VAL A 420 -18.47 3.52 -7.93
C VAL A 420 -19.49 3.35 -9.03
N SER A 421 -20.53 2.57 -8.78
CA SER A 421 -21.66 2.34 -9.69
C SER A 421 -22.94 2.87 -9.09
N HIS A 422 -23.60 3.78 -9.80
CA HIS A 422 -24.83 4.41 -9.34
C HIS A 422 -26.03 3.83 -10.07
N GLY A 423 -26.86 3.07 -9.36
CA GLY A 423 -28.06 2.39 -9.88
C GLY A 423 -29.39 3.12 -9.62
N GLY A 424 -29.35 4.44 -9.40
CA GLY A 424 -30.55 5.24 -9.11
C GLY A 424 -30.79 5.41 -7.62
N SER A 425 -31.37 4.43 -6.93
CA SER A 425 -31.62 4.44 -5.49
C SER A 425 -30.50 3.75 -4.68
N SER A 426 -29.69 2.95 -5.34
CA SER A 426 -28.57 2.26 -4.71
C SER A 426 -27.26 2.60 -5.42
N ILE A 427 -26.20 2.70 -4.66
CA ILE A 427 -24.84 2.98 -5.15
C ILE A 427 -23.95 1.86 -4.64
N THR A 428 -23.24 1.22 -5.54
CA THR A 428 -22.23 0.23 -5.17
C THR A 428 -20.86 0.90 -5.18
N VAL A 429 -20.17 0.84 -4.06
CA VAL A 429 -18.84 1.41 -3.86
C VAL A 429 -17.86 0.29 -3.61
N LYS A 430 -16.86 0.18 -4.47
CA LYS A 430 -15.77 -0.80 -4.34
C LYS A 430 -14.46 -0.10 -4.13
N GLY A 431 -13.62 -0.64 -3.29
CA GLY A 431 -12.34 -0.04 -3.00
C GLY A 431 -11.42 -0.93 -2.18
N ALA A 432 -10.32 -0.35 -1.76
CA ALA A 432 -9.36 -1.02 -0.90
C ALA A 432 -8.82 -0.06 0.16
N ALA A 433 -8.39 -0.63 1.28
CA ALA A 433 -7.75 0.11 2.35
C ALA A 433 -6.64 -0.73 3.01
N PRO A 434 -5.64 -0.09 3.61
CA PRO A 434 -4.54 -0.79 4.26
C PRO A 434 -4.95 -1.57 5.53
N ASN A 435 -6.09 -1.26 6.11
CA ASN A 435 -6.64 -2.00 7.25
C ASN A 435 -8.16 -1.95 7.27
N VAL A 436 -8.75 -2.92 7.95
CA VAL A 436 -10.21 -3.10 8.05
C VAL A 436 -10.88 -1.94 8.80
N GLY A 437 -10.19 -1.33 9.77
CA GLY A 437 -10.70 -0.20 10.54
C GLY A 437 -11.04 1.00 9.68
N LEU A 438 -10.20 1.31 8.69
CA LEU A 438 -10.45 2.39 7.74
C LEU A 438 -11.69 2.11 6.87
N ILE A 439 -11.94 0.83 6.54
CA ILE A 439 -13.13 0.42 5.78
C ILE A 439 -14.39 0.69 6.60
N TYR A 440 -14.41 0.24 7.86
CA TYR A 440 -15.56 0.49 8.74
C TYR A 440 -15.74 1.98 9.07
N GLY A 441 -14.63 2.73 9.21
CA GLY A 441 -14.69 4.18 9.38
C GLY A 441 -15.32 4.87 8.16
N TYR A 442 -14.93 4.47 6.98
CA TYR A 442 -15.52 4.98 5.75
C TYR A 442 -17.01 4.60 5.60
N ALA A 443 -17.37 3.35 5.91
CA ALA A 443 -18.76 2.92 5.92
C ALA A 443 -19.61 3.71 6.93
N ARG A 444 -19.04 4.02 8.09
CA ARG A 444 -19.70 4.85 9.10
C ARG A 444 -19.89 6.28 8.61
N ASP A 445 -18.86 6.91 8.04
CA ASP A 445 -18.99 8.27 7.51
C ASP A 445 -20.04 8.36 6.40
N LEU A 446 -20.10 7.34 5.53
CA LEU A 446 -21.15 7.24 4.52
C LEU A 446 -22.54 7.13 5.16
N LYS A 447 -22.66 6.35 6.24
CA LYS A 447 -23.92 6.18 6.98
C LYS A 447 -24.32 7.47 7.73
N ASP A 448 -23.35 8.19 8.27
CA ASP A 448 -23.59 9.45 9.01
C ASP A 448 -23.83 10.64 8.07
N SER A 449 -23.59 10.48 6.77
CA SER A 449 -23.90 11.49 5.76
C SER A 449 -25.42 11.65 5.61
N PRO A 450 -25.96 12.87 5.61
CA PRO A 450 -27.39 13.12 5.44
C PRO A 450 -27.92 12.76 4.05
N ARG A 451 -27.05 12.31 3.13
CA ARG A 451 -27.40 11.97 1.76
C ARG A 451 -27.77 10.50 1.57
N PHE A 452 -27.33 9.66 2.50
CA PHE A 452 -27.51 8.21 2.39
C PHE A 452 -28.33 7.68 3.58
N SER A 453 -29.31 6.85 3.29
CA SER A 453 -30.21 6.30 4.32
C SER A 453 -29.63 5.06 4.97
N GLU A 454 -28.99 4.21 4.18
CA GLU A 454 -28.43 2.95 4.65
C GLU A 454 -27.13 2.62 3.92
N VAL A 455 -26.22 1.98 4.64
CA VAL A 455 -24.95 1.46 4.11
C VAL A 455 -24.81 0.00 4.53
N TRP A 456 -24.77 -0.87 3.54
CA TRP A 456 -24.57 -2.31 3.72
C TRP A 456 -23.18 -2.70 3.24
N ILE A 457 -22.45 -3.38 4.08
CA ILE A 457 -21.17 -3.95 3.71
C ILE A 457 -21.42 -5.30 3.06
N SER A 458 -21.28 -5.37 1.73
CA SER A 458 -21.50 -6.58 0.96
C SER A 458 -20.41 -7.61 1.19
N TYR A 459 -19.15 -7.15 1.19
CA TYR A 459 -18.03 -7.97 1.62
C TYR A 459 -16.82 -7.11 2.02
N VAL A 460 -15.97 -7.68 2.86
CA VAL A 460 -14.61 -7.20 3.14
C VAL A 460 -13.70 -8.41 3.10
N SER A 461 -12.71 -8.39 2.25
CA SER A 461 -11.73 -9.47 2.12
C SER A 461 -10.32 -8.91 1.94
N GLY A 462 -9.33 -9.59 2.49
CA GLY A 462 -7.96 -9.15 2.34
C GLY A 462 -6.98 -9.82 3.28
N SER A 463 -5.69 -9.58 3.06
CA SER A 463 -4.58 -10.04 3.89
C SER A 463 -3.88 -8.85 4.55
N SER A 464 -2.86 -9.11 5.34
CA SER A 464 -2.18 -8.17 6.24
C SER A 464 -1.76 -6.79 5.67
N SER A 465 -1.87 -6.55 4.37
CA SER A 465 -1.44 -5.28 3.74
C SER A 465 -2.48 -4.55 2.90
N SER A 466 -3.57 -5.23 2.51
CA SER A 466 -4.64 -4.57 1.76
C SER A 466 -5.94 -5.35 1.87
N PHE A 467 -7.00 -4.65 2.19
CA PHE A 467 -8.35 -5.18 2.29
C PHE A 467 -9.21 -4.53 1.23
N SER A 468 -9.85 -5.34 0.40
CA SER A 468 -10.86 -4.90 -0.54
C SER A 468 -12.24 -4.92 0.10
N PHE A 469 -13.08 -4.02 -0.31
CA PHE A 469 -14.46 -3.93 0.17
C PHE A 469 -15.44 -3.64 -0.95
N GLU A 470 -16.67 -4.02 -0.70
CA GLU A 470 -17.83 -3.59 -1.48
C GLU A 470 -18.96 -3.17 -0.56
N PHE A 471 -19.46 -1.96 -0.76
CA PHE A 471 -20.60 -1.41 -0.05
C PHE A 471 -21.78 -1.23 -1.00
N SER A 472 -22.96 -1.52 -0.51
CA SER A 472 -24.21 -1.06 -1.11
C SER A 472 -24.74 0.09 -0.28
N VAL A 473 -24.81 1.25 -0.87
CA VAL A 473 -25.27 2.48 -0.23
C VAL A 473 -26.64 2.83 -0.79
N THR A 474 -27.62 2.98 0.04
CA THR A 474 -29.00 3.36 -0.35
C THR A 474 -29.21 4.84 -0.05
N LYS A 475 -29.95 5.50 -0.95
CA LYS A 475 -30.27 6.92 -0.85
C LYS A 475 -31.46 7.18 0.03
#